data_5a83c9f1924a21abead7fb57cb3e120b
#
_entry.id   5a83c9f1924a21abead7fb57cb3e120b
#
_cell.length_a   1.000
_cell.length_b   1.000
_cell.length_c   1.000
_cell.angle_alpha   90.00
_cell.angle_beta   90.00
_cell.angle_gamma   90.00
#
_symmetry.space_group_name_H-M   'P 1'
#
loop_
_entity.id
_entity.type
_entity.pdbx_description
1 polymer ?
#
loop_
_entity_poly.entity_id
_entity_poly.type
_entity_poly.pdbx_seq_one_letter_code
_entity_poly.pdbx_strand_id
1 'polypeptide(L)'
;MLKSITKKSIALIMVLLTILSAFSNFTYATEISSAYVQNGGDCGYHLQFYNSAKNAWSYIITTFAYYENGGVQYPAYCLNRDLPGVGGQAAGDAYSVNVNQVINDVRIWRVAINSYPYQSPESLGLENKYDAFVATKQSIYCIIYGTDPTTYYRGGDSRGEAIKNAIVRLVDIGRNGSQTPANTEVSANKVGGFTEDGDYYSQEYSI
;
A
#
# COMPACT_ATOMS: atom_id res chain seq x y z
N MET A 1 -4.29 -16.72 -54.46
CA MET A 1 -2.82 -16.63 -54.39
C MET A 1 -2.40 -16.19 -53.00
N LEU A 2 -2.12 -17.12 -52.10
CA LEU A 2 -1.53 -16.78 -50.79
C LEU A 2 -0.04 -16.56 -50.98
N LYS A 3 0.43 -15.30 -50.79
CA LYS A 3 1.85 -15.04 -50.77
C LYS A 3 2.45 -15.69 -49.51
N SER A 4 3.47 -16.51 -49.70
CA SER A 4 4.24 -17.15 -48.63
C SER A 4 4.80 -16.07 -47.70
N ILE A 5 4.32 -16.02 -46.46
CA ILE A 5 4.87 -15.18 -45.41
C ILE A 5 6.22 -15.79 -45.05
N THR A 6 7.31 -15.07 -45.27
CA THR A 6 8.65 -15.56 -44.94
C THR A 6 8.88 -15.68 -43.44
N LYS A 7 9.72 -16.64 -43.01
CA LYS A 7 10.08 -16.82 -41.55
C LYS A 7 10.55 -15.52 -40.89
N LYS A 8 11.17 -14.62 -41.67
CA LYS A 8 11.61 -13.28 -41.17
C LYS A 8 10.43 -12.36 -40.85
N SER A 9 9.35 -12.40 -41.64
CA SER A 9 8.12 -11.62 -41.42
C SER A 9 7.36 -12.11 -40.19
N ILE A 10 7.33 -13.41 -39.94
CA ILE A 10 6.72 -13.99 -38.74
C ILE A 10 7.51 -13.61 -37.47
N ALA A 11 8.84 -13.65 -37.53
CA ALA A 11 9.69 -13.21 -36.40
C ALA A 11 9.50 -11.73 -36.09
N LEU A 12 9.38 -10.87 -37.09
CA LEU A 12 9.15 -9.43 -36.89
C LEU A 12 7.78 -9.16 -36.25
N ILE A 13 6.72 -9.88 -36.67
CA ILE A 13 5.38 -9.76 -36.09
C ILE A 13 5.38 -10.24 -34.64
N MET A 14 6.09 -11.32 -34.30
CA MET A 14 6.20 -11.81 -32.92
C MET A 14 6.93 -10.81 -32.01
N VAL A 15 8.01 -10.19 -32.48
CA VAL A 15 8.73 -9.14 -31.74
C VAL A 15 7.83 -7.92 -31.53
N LEU A 16 7.06 -7.52 -32.55
CA LEU A 16 6.14 -6.38 -32.42
C LEU A 16 5.01 -6.67 -31.41
N LEU A 17 4.47 -7.89 -31.40
CA LEU A 17 3.45 -8.33 -30.44
C LEU A 17 3.98 -8.38 -28.99
N THR A 18 5.23 -8.82 -28.79
CA THR A 18 5.83 -8.82 -27.45
C THR A 18 6.14 -7.40 -26.95
N ILE A 19 6.52 -6.49 -27.83
CA ILE A 19 6.71 -5.08 -27.47
C ILE A 19 5.35 -4.44 -27.13
N LEU A 20 4.28 -4.67 -27.91
CA LEU A 20 2.95 -4.16 -27.57
C LEU A 20 2.42 -4.71 -26.22
N SER A 21 2.68 -5.97 -25.90
CA SER A 21 2.28 -6.55 -24.62
C SER A 21 3.07 -6.00 -23.42
N ALA A 22 4.31 -5.56 -23.62
CA ALA A 22 5.11 -4.90 -22.61
C ALA A 22 4.58 -3.48 -22.27
N PHE A 23 3.91 -2.80 -23.20
CA PHE A 23 3.32 -1.47 -22.98
C PHE A 23 1.91 -1.51 -22.37
N SER A 24 1.27 -2.69 -22.30
CA SER A 24 -0.09 -2.82 -21.74
C SER A 24 -0.14 -2.77 -20.20
N ASN A 25 1.00 -2.67 -19.53
CA ASN A 25 1.08 -2.57 -18.06
C ASN A 25 1.37 -1.14 -17.53
N PHE A 26 1.26 -0.11 -18.37
CA PHE A 26 1.13 1.24 -17.85
C PHE A 26 -0.29 1.41 -17.29
N THR A 27 -0.51 0.88 -16.11
CA THR A 27 -1.62 1.33 -15.26
C THR A 27 -1.29 2.77 -14.92
N TYR A 28 -1.94 3.72 -15.61
CA TYR A 28 -2.02 5.08 -15.10
C TYR A 28 -2.62 4.95 -13.71
N ALA A 29 -1.86 5.36 -12.69
CA ALA A 29 -2.41 5.52 -11.37
C ALA A 29 -3.53 6.53 -11.50
N THR A 30 -4.78 6.06 -11.47
CA THR A 30 -5.94 6.95 -11.46
C THR A 30 -5.83 7.75 -10.18
N GLU A 31 -5.67 9.06 -10.25
CA GLU A 31 -5.72 9.91 -9.07
C GLU A 31 -7.07 9.71 -8.41
N ILE A 32 -7.06 9.06 -7.25
CA ILE A 32 -8.25 8.88 -6.43
C ILE A 32 -8.42 10.18 -5.66
N SER A 33 -9.32 11.04 -6.11
CA SER A 33 -9.65 12.29 -5.43
C SER A 33 -10.50 12.10 -4.17
N SER A 34 -11.21 10.99 -4.09
CA SER A 34 -12.00 10.60 -2.90
C SER A 34 -12.07 9.07 -2.82
N ALA A 35 -12.11 8.54 -1.61
CA ALA A 35 -12.33 7.13 -1.34
C ALA A 35 -13.50 6.94 -0.38
N TYR A 36 -14.30 5.92 -0.64
CA TYR A 36 -15.41 5.52 0.23
C TYR A 36 -14.94 4.38 1.12
N VAL A 37 -14.62 4.72 2.38
CA VAL A 37 -14.06 3.76 3.33
C VAL A 37 -15.19 3.02 4.04
N GLN A 38 -15.13 1.70 4.03
CA GLN A 38 -16.13 0.80 4.55
C GLN A 38 -15.63 0.06 5.79
N ASN A 39 -16.57 -0.26 6.68
CA ASN A 39 -16.33 -1.10 7.85
C ASN A 39 -16.50 -2.58 7.48
N GLY A 40 -15.39 -3.32 7.48
CA GLY A 40 -15.35 -4.76 7.20
C GLY A 40 -15.51 -5.65 8.42
N GLY A 41 -15.84 -5.08 9.59
CA GLY A 41 -16.01 -5.82 10.85
C GLY A 41 -14.73 -5.99 11.64
N ASP A 42 -14.84 -6.73 12.76
CA ASP A 42 -13.72 -7.05 13.63
C ASP A 42 -12.72 -7.98 12.93
N CYS A 43 -11.42 -7.70 13.10
CA CYS A 43 -10.35 -8.56 12.58
C CYS A 43 -10.26 -9.94 13.28
N GLY A 44 -11.00 -10.15 14.35
CA GLY A 44 -11.16 -11.44 15.03
C GLY A 44 -10.00 -11.84 15.96
N TYR A 45 -8.92 -11.08 16.03
CA TYR A 45 -7.86 -11.24 17.01
C TYR A 45 -7.63 -9.96 17.80
N HIS A 46 -7.73 -10.05 19.12
CA HIS A 46 -7.59 -8.91 20.03
C HIS A 46 -6.20 -8.92 20.67
N LEU A 47 -5.26 -8.26 20.04
CA LEU A 47 -3.90 -8.12 20.53
C LEU A 47 -3.87 -7.43 21.90
N GLN A 48 -3.02 -7.89 22.81
CA GLN A 48 -2.87 -7.28 24.13
C GLN A 48 -1.88 -6.11 24.07
N PHE A 49 -2.23 -5.02 24.76
CA PHE A 49 -1.38 -3.86 24.94
C PHE A 49 -1.32 -3.44 26.41
N TYR A 50 -0.20 -2.83 26.81
CA TYR A 50 -0.08 -2.29 28.16
C TYR A 50 -0.79 -0.95 28.26
N ASN A 51 -1.84 -0.91 29.08
CA ASN A 51 -2.59 0.30 29.37
C ASN A 51 -2.04 0.96 30.64
N SER A 52 -1.23 2.01 30.46
CA SER A 52 -0.58 2.70 31.57
C SER A 52 -1.56 3.38 32.52
N ALA A 53 -2.69 3.85 32.04
CA ALA A 53 -3.71 4.48 32.88
C ALA A 53 -4.39 3.46 33.83
N LYS A 54 -4.45 2.18 33.43
CA LYS A 54 -4.98 1.09 34.25
C LYS A 54 -3.90 0.28 34.95
N ASN A 55 -2.65 0.53 34.65
CA ASN A 55 -1.50 -0.27 35.06
C ASN A 55 -1.72 -1.79 34.83
N ALA A 56 -2.29 -2.12 33.66
CA ALA A 56 -2.72 -3.49 33.34
C ALA A 56 -2.71 -3.74 31.83
N TRP A 57 -2.66 -5.03 31.46
CA TRP A 57 -2.86 -5.44 30.09
C TRP A 57 -4.33 -5.31 29.70
N SER A 58 -4.57 -4.75 28.53
CA SER A 58 -5.88 -4.56 27.92
C SER A 58 -5.87 -5.12 26.50
N TYR A 59 -7.04 -5.22 25.86
CA TYR A 59 -7.17 -5.73 24.50
C TYR A 59 -7.45 -4.60 23.51
N ILE A 60 -6.87 -4.72 22.32
CA ILE A 60 -7.19 -3.86 21.19
C ILE A 60 -8.16 -4.58 20.28
N ILE A 61 -9.35 -4.00 20.12
CA ILE A 61 -10.28 -4.41 19.06
C ILE A 61 -9.89 -3.64 17.79
N THR A 62 -9.61 -4.37 16.72
CA THR A 62 -9.22 -3.74 15.44
C THR A 62 -10.29 -4.05 14.41
N THR A 63 -10.89 -3.00 13.87
CA THR A 63 -11.83 -3.10 12.75
C THR A 63 -11.08 -3.08 11.43
N PHE A 64 -11.38 -4.03 10.56
CA PHE A 64 -10.89 -4.03 9.19
C PHE A 64 -11.60 -2.92 8.41
N ALA A 65 -10.85 -1.90 8.02
CA ALA A 65 -11.34 -0.84 7.16
C ALA A 65 -10.76 -1.00 5.76
N TYR A 66 -11.58 -0.77 4.74
CA TYR A 66 -11.16 -0.88 3.36
C TYR A 66 -11.92 0.09 2.46
N TYR A 67 -11.36 0.38 1.29
CA TYR A 67 -12.08 0.96 0.17
C TYR A 67 -12.02 0.01 -1.02
N GLU A 68 -12.95 0.16 -1.95
CA GLU A 68 -13.05 -0.68 -3.14
C GLU A 68 -12.80 0.15 -4.39
N ASN A 69 -11.94 -0.36 -5.27
CA ASN A 69 -11.67 0.24 -6.56
C ASN A 69 -11.55 -0.86 -7.62
N GLY A 70 -12.35 -0.78 -8.68
CA GLY A 70 -12.38 -1.77 -9.75
C GLY A 70 -12.70 -3.20 -9.28
N GLY A 71 -13.52 -3.37 -8.24
CA GLY A 71 -13.86 -4.66 -7.65
C GLY A 71 -12.78 -5.26 -6.75
N VAL A 72 -11.69 -4.53 -6.49
CA VAL A 72 -10.61 -4.94 -5.59
C VAL A 72 -10.71 -4.16 -4.28
N GLN A 73 -10.63 -4.88 -3.16
CA GLN A 73 -10.61 -4.28 -1.82
C GLN A 73 -9.17 -3.92 -1.42
N TYR A 74 -8.98 -2.67 -1.05
CA TYR A 74 -7.71 -2.14 -0.54
C TYR A 74 -7.87 -1.75 0.92
N PRO A 75 -6.95 -2.14 1.82
CA PRO A 75 -7.03 -1.76 3.22
C PRO A 75 -6.87 -0.25 3.40
N ALA A 76 -7.61 0.30 4.34
CA ALA A 76 -7.54 1.70 4.75
C ALA A 76 -7.09 1.79 6.21
N TYR A 77 -6.00 2.51 6.46
CA TYR A 77 -5.43 2.65 7.79
C TYR A 77 -5.73 4.03 8.37
N CYS A 78 -6.39 4.07 9.53
CA CYS A 78 -6.54 5.31 10.28
C CYS A 78 -5.18 5.72 10.88
N LEU A 79 -4.79 6.98 10.70
CA LEU A 79 -3.53 7.51 11.20
C LEU A 79 -3.66 8.20 12.56
N ASN A 80 -4.88 8.35 13.08
CA ASN A 80 -5.12 8.95 14.39
C ASN A 80 -5.98 8.02 15.26
N ARG A 81 -5.36 7.45 16.31
CA ARG A 81 -6.05 6.54 17.23
C ARG A 81 -7.04 7.23 18.18
N ASP A 82 -6.92 8.54 18.34
CA ASP A 82 -7.71 9.32 19.28
C ASP A 82 -9.01 9.85 18.65
N LEU A 83 -9.17 9.69 17.33
CA LEU A 83 -10.40 10.02 16.62
C LEU A 83 -11.26 8.77 16.41
N PRO A 84 -12.60 8.94 16.42
CA PRO A 84 -13.52 7.88 16.03
C PRO A 84 -13.17 7.42 14.60
N GLY A 85 -12.84 6.14 14.45
CA GLY A 85 -12.65 5.52 13.16
C GLY A 85 -13.90 4.80 12.69
N VAL A 86 -13.77 4.04 11.61
CA VAL A 86 -14.84 3.17 11.09
C VAL A 86 -15.27 2.12 12.14
N GLY A 87 -14.42 1.85 13.15
CA GLY A 87 -14.66 0.85 14.18
C GLY A 87 -15.78 1.15 15.18
N GLY A 88 -16.26 2.41 15.26
CA GLY A 88 -17.40 2.78 16.10
C GLY A 88 -18.77 2.56 15.43
N GLN A 89 -18.79 2.09 14.21
CA GLN A 89 -19.97 1.91 13.36
C GLN A 89 -20.23 0.39 13.17
N ALA A 90 -21.45 0.05 12.78
CA ALA A 90 -21.79 -1.32 12.42
C ALA A 90 -21.02 -1.78 11.17
N ALA A 91 -20.82 -3.10 11.03
CA ALA A 91 -20.24 -3.64 9.81
C ALA A 91 -21.10 -3.26 8.60
N GLY A 92 -20.45 -2.77 7.55
CA GLY A 92 -21.12 -2.26 6.36
C GLY A 92 -21.32 -0.73 6.36
N ASP A 93 -21.15 -0.04 7.49
CA ASP A 93 -21.13 1.42 7.52
C ASP A 93 -19.90 1.95 6.76
N ALA A 94 -20.05 3.15 6.21
CA ALA A 94 -19.03 3.76 5.38
C ALA A 94 -19.04 5.29 5.46
N TYR A 95 -17.93 5.92 5.09
CA TYR A 95 -17.85 7.37 4.94
C TYR A 95 -16.87 7.76 3.83
N SER A 96 -17.09 8.92 3.23
CA SER A 96 -16.19 9.49 2.23
C SER A 96 -14.97 10.12 2.87
N VAL A 97 -13.81 9.86 2.28
CA VAL A 97 -12.53 10.50 2.61
C VAL A 97 -12.01 11.20 1.37
N ASN A 98 -11.71 12.49 1.48
CA ASN A 98 -11.04 13.21 0.42
C ASN A 98 -9.53 12.89 0.44
N VAL A 99 -9.01 12.43 -0.68
CA VAL A 99 -7.59 12.15 -0.84
C VAL A 99 -6.91 13.43 -1.32
N ASN A 100 -6.47 14.25 -0.39
CA ASN A 100 -5.85 15.55 -0.70
C ASN A 100 -4.49 15.77 -0.02
N GLN A 101 -3.96 14.75 0.65
CA GLN A 101 -2.69 14.85 1.36
C GLN A 101 -1.85 13.60 1.12
N VAL A 102 -0.57 13.84 0.89
CA VAL A 102 0.45 12.79 0.82
C VAL A 102 1.10 12.63 2.20
N ILE A 103 1.34 11.40 2.62
CA ILE A 103 2.09 11.12 3.85
C ILE A 103 3.56 11.44 3.58
N ASN A 104 4.08 12.50 4.19
CA ASN A 104 5.47 12.92 4.04
C ASN A 104 6.44 12.24 5.02
N ASP A 105 5.97 11.34 5.89
CA ASP A 105 6.83 10.58 6.81
C ASP A 105 7.35 9.30 6.12
N VAL A 106 8.61 9.31 5.74
CA VAL A 106 9.27 8.17 5.09
C VAL A 106 9.23 6.89 5.94
N ARG A 107 9.12 7.02 7.27
CA ARG A 107 9.04 5.86 8.17
C ARG A 107 7.69 5.15 8.01
N ILE A 108 6.60 5.91 7.92
CA ILE A 108 5.25 5.36 7.65
C ILE A 108 5.21 4.74 6.26
N TRP A 109 5.78 5.42 5.25
CA TRP A 109 5.88 4.90 3.90
C TRP A 109 6.62 3.55 3.86
N ARG A 110 7.76 3.43 4.58
CA ARG A 110 8.49 2.16 4.68
C ARG A 110 7.66 1.04 5.31
N VAL A 111 6.94 1.34 6.38
CA VAL A 111 6.00 0.36 6.97
C VAL A 111 4.97 -0.06 5.92
N ALA A 112 4.35 0.88 5.23
CA ALA A 112 3.28 0.59 4.26
C ALA A 112 3.76 -0.34 3.14
N ILE A 113 4.89 -0.05 2.50
CA ILE A 113 5.39 -0.85 1.36
C ILE A 113 5.95 -2.23 1.76
N ASN A 114 6.34 -2.41 3.01
CA ASN A 114 6.85 -3.67 3.56
C ASN A 114 5.79 -4.45 4.35
N SER A 115 4.53 -4.06 4.28
CA SER A 115 3.42 -4.68 4.98
C SER A 115 2.21 -4.92 4.08
N TYR A 116 1.10 -5.38 4.65
CA TYR A 116 -0.13 -5.63 3.91
C TYR A 116 -0.73 -4.32 3.38
N PRO A 117 -1.15 -4.22 2.10
CA PRO A 117 -1.33 -5.30 1.13
C PRO A 117 -0.14 -5.57 0.20
N TYR A 118 0.95 -4.81 0.27
CA TYR A 118 2.12 -5.00 -0.60
C TYR A 118 2.87 -6.30 -0.31
N GLN A 119 2.78 -6.78 0.93
CA GLN A 119 3.30 -8.08 1.34
C GLN A 119 2.14 -9.01 1.69
N SER A 120 2.25 -10.29 1.32
CA SER A 120 1.24 -11.27 1.70
C SER A 120 1.29 -11.58 3.21
N PRO A 121 0.19 -12.04 3.82
CA PRO A 121 0.20 -12.45 5.22
C PRO A 121 1.30 -13.48 5.52
N GLU A 122 1.48 -14.47 4.65
CA GLU A 122 2.45 -15.55 4.80
C GLU A 122 3.90 -15.01 4.81
N SER A 123 4.21 -14.03 3.96
CA SER A 123 5.54 -13.39 3.93
C SER A 123 5.82 -12.59 5.21
N LEU A 124 4.77 -12.14 5.88
CA LEU A 124 4.84 -11.49 7.18
C LEU A 124 4.89 -12.51 8.34
N GLY A 125 4.76 -13.82 8.07
CA GLY A 125 4.68 -14.88 9.07
C GLY A 125 3.33 -14.90 9.80
N LEU A 126 2.25 -14.52 9.12
CA LEU A 126 0.91 -14.36 9.67
C LEU A 126 -0.09 -15.30 8.96
N GLU A 127 -1.15 -15.68 9.67
CA GLU A 127 -2.10 -16.68 9.17
C GLU A 127 -3.03 -16.16 8.08
N ASN A 128 -3.41 -14.88 8.17
CA ASN A 128 -4.42 -14.31 7.27
C ASN A 128 -4.31 -12.79 7.12
N LYS A 129 -5.10 -12.23 6.20
CA LYS A 129 -5.12 -10.80 5.90
C LYS A 129 -5.51 -9.91 7.08
N TYR A 130 -6.33 -10.43 8.01
CA TYR A 130 -6.78 -9.64 9.16
C TYR A 130 -5.67 -9.47 10.19
N ASP A 131 -4.86 -10.52 10.42
CA ASP A 131 -3.66 -10.44 11.27
C ASP A 131 -2.63 -9.49 10.65
N ALA A 132 -2.45 -9.57 9.34
CA ALA A 132 -1.56 -8.68 8.61
C ALA A 132 -2.04 -7.21 8.67
N PHE A 133 -3.35 -6.98 8.59
CA PHE A 133 -3.94 -5.67 8.78
C PHE A 133 -3.70 -5.12 10.21
N VAL A 134 -3.92 -5.95 11.24
CA VAL A 134 -3.62 -5.59 12.64
C VAL A 134 -2.15 -5.23 12.79
N ALA A 135 -1.24 -6.07 12.30
CA ALA A 135 0.20 -5.83 12.40
C ALA A 135 0.61 -4.52 11.71
N THR A 136 0.12 -4.27 10.50
CA THR A 136 0.41 -3.04 9.75
C THR A 136 -0.10 -1.80 10.47
N LYS A 137 -1.38 -1.80 10.88
CA LYS A 137 -2.01 -0.68 11.58
C LYS A 137 -1.29 -0.33 12.87
N GLN A 138 -0.97 -1.33 13.69
CA GLN A 138 -0.28 -1.10 14.97
C GLN A 138 1.17 -0.67 14.77
N SER A 139 1.84 -1.12 13.70
CA SER A 139 3.18 -0.63 13.33
C SER A 139 3.17 0.85 12.96
N ILE A 140 2.20 1.28 12.16
CA ILE A 140 2.00 2.70 11.83
C ILE A 140 1.79 3.53 13.10
N TYR A 141 0.96 3.06 14.04
CA TYR A 141 0.75 3.75 15.32
C TYR A 141 2.02 3.82 16.15
N CYS A 142 2.84 2.77 16.19
CA CYS A 142 4.14 2.82 16.86
C CYS A 142 5.07 3.89 16.28
N ILE A 143 5.04 4.10 14.97
CA ILE A 143 5.81 5.17 14.32
C ILE A 143 5.27 6.55 14.72
N ILE A 144 3.96 6.75 14.58
CA ILE A 144 3.30 8.05 14.83
C ILE A 144 3.45 8.48 16.30
N TYR A 145 3.22 7.55 17.23
CA TYR A 145 3.20 7.86 18.66
C TYR A 145 4.50 7.55 19.40
N GLY A 146 5.55 7.12 18.68
CA GLY A 146 6.86 6.82 19.28
C GLY A 146 6.85 5.61 20.22
N THR A 147 5.86 4.73 20.11
CA THR A 147 5.68 3.59 21.03
C THR A 147 6.69 2.48 20.72
N ASP A 148 7.32 1.92 21.76
CA ASP A 148 8.15 0.72 21.63
C ASP A 148 7.27 -0.53 21.60
N PRO A 149 7.18 -1.25 20.46
CA PRO A 149 6.32 -2.41 20.34
C PRO A 149 6.75 -3.60 21.21
N THR A 150 8.01 -3.66 21.62
CA THR A 150 8.54 -4.79 22.41
C THR A 150 7.95 -4.82 23.83
N THR A 151 7.74 -3.64 24.40
CA THR A 151 7.21 -3.45 25.75
C THR A 151 5.72 -3.14 25.77
N TYR A 152 5.21 -2.54 24.71
CA TYR A 152 3.81 -2.11 24.63
C TYR A 152 2.85 -3.25 24.30
N TYR A 153 3.27 -4.23 23.47
CA TYR A 153 2.42 -5.37 23.10
C TYR A 153 2.86 -6.67 23.76
N ARG A 154 1.86 -7.53 24.00
CA ARG A 154 2.05 -8.92 24.42
C ARG A 154 1.18 -9.83 23.57
N GLY A 155 1.75 -10.94 23.10
CA GLY A 155 1.03 -11.89 22.25
C GLY A 155 -0.07 -12.64 23.01
N GLY A 156 0.28 -13.25 24.12
CA GLY A 156 -0.62 -14.04 24.92
C GLY A 156 -0.75 -15.50 24.45
N ASP A 157 -0.69 -15.74 23.15
CA ASP A 157 -0.64 -17.05 22.51
C ASP A 157 0.26 -17.01 21.25
N SER A 158 0.37 -18.14 20.55
CA SER A 158 1.25 -18.27 19.38
C SER A 158 0.87 -17.30 18.24
N ARG A 159 -0.44 -17.11 18.00
CA ARG A 159 -0.95 -16.19 16.98
C ARG A 159 -0.64 -14.73 17.36
N GLY A 160 -0.88 -14.35 18.59
CA GLY A 160 -0.56 -13.03 19.10
C GLY A 160 0.93 -12.75 19.11
N GLU A 161 1.78 -13.72 19.44
CA GLU A 161 3.23 -13.57 19.35
C GLU A 161 3.69 -13.39 17.88
N ALA A 162 3.09 -14.09 16.93
CA ALA A 162 3.36 -13.88 15.51
C ALA A 162 3.00 -12.43 15.07
N ILE A 163 1.83 -11.94 15.46
CA ILE A 163 1.41 -10.56 15.18
C ILE A 163 2.37 -9.55 15.83
N LYS A 164 2.72 -9.72 17.11
CA LYS A 164 3.68 -8.87 17.82
C LYS A 164 5.05 -8.85 17.12
N ASN A 165 5.56 -10.01 16.73
CA ASN A 165 6.85 -10.12 16.04
C ASN A 165 6.83 -9.41 14.68
N ALA A 166 5.72 -9.50 13.94
CA ALA A 166 5.53 -8.73 12.71
C ALA A 166 5.54 -7.23 12.97
N ILE A 167 4.85 -6.75 14.03
CA ILE A 167 4.86 -5.33 14.44
C ILE A 167 6.30 -4.87 14.75
N VAL A 168 7.04 -5.62 15.57
CA VAL A 168 8.42 -5.26 15.94
C VAL A 168 9.29 -5.12 14.70
N ARG A 169 9.23 -6.10 13.78
CA ARG A 169 9.99 -6.08 12.52
C ARG A 169 9.60 -4.90 11.63
N LEU A 170 8.30 -4.63 11.46
CA LEU A 170 7.82 -3.53 10.61
C LEU A 170 8.19 -2.16 11.19
N VAL A 171 8.15 -2.00 12.51
CA VAL A 171 8.58 -0.77 13.18
C VAL A 171 10.08 -0.56 13.02
N ASP A 172 10.88 -1.62 13.10
CA ASP A 172 12.32 -1.55 12.84
C ASP A 172 12.60 -1.13 11.39
N ILE A 173 11.94 -1.76 10.41
CA ILE A 173 12.02 -1.36 8.99
C ILE A 173 11.62 0.12 8.81
N GLY A 174 10.56 0.55 9.45
CA GLY A 174 10.12 1.94 9.39
C GLY A 174 11.18 2.90 9.90
N ARG A 175 11.73 2.64 11.09
CA ARG A 175 12.69 3.51 11.77
C ARG A 175 14.09 3.49 11.16
N ASN A 176 14.58 2.31 10.82
CA ASN A 176 15.99 2.06 10.49
C ASN A 176 16.22 1.66 9.04
N GLY A 177 15.18 1.42 8.25
CA GLY A 177 15.28 1.05 6.84
C GLY A 177 15.91 2.16 5.99
N SER A 178 16.58 1.77 4.90
CA SER A 178 17.22 2.68 3.96
C SER A 178 16.37 3.05 2.74
N GLN A 179 15.22 2.39 2.57
CA GLN A 179 14.32 2.63 1.43
C GLN A 179 13.78 4.07 1.46
N THR A 180 13.74 4.70 0.29
CA THR A 180 13.16 6.04 0.07
C THR A 180 12.14 5.97 -1.04
N PRO A 181 11.06 6.77 -1.00
CA PRO A 181 10.17 6.92 -2.13
C PRO A 181 10.96 7.27 -3.39
N ALA A 182 10.65 6.61 -4.50
CA ALA A 182 11.20 7.04 -5.77
C ALA A 182 10.73 8.47 -6.06
N ASN A 183 11.63 9.33 -6.54
CA ASN A 183 11.20 10.60 -7.07
C ASN A 183 10.44 10.32 -8.37
N THR A 184 9.11 10.46 -8.33
CA THR A 184 8.22 10.23 -9.47
C THR A 184 7.98 11.52 -10.28
N GLU A 185 8.58 12.62 -9.90
CA GLU A 185 8.55 13.83 -10.72
C GLU A 185 9.44 13.62 -11.94
N VAL A 186 8.82 13.26 -13.05
CA VAL A 186 9.45 13.25 -14.37
C VAL A 186 9.20 14.62 -14.99
N SER A 187 10.25 15.42 -15.12
CA SER A 187 10.18 16.66 -15.88
C SER A 187 10.69 16.41 -17.29
N ALA A 188 9.86 16.66 -18.28
CA ALA A 188 10.27 16.67 -19.69
C ALA A 188 10.55 18.11 -20.12
N ASN A 189 11.81 18.41 -20.40
CA ASN A 189 12.20 19.72 -20.90
C ASN A 189 12.26 19.70 -22.42
N LYS A 190 11.62 20.70 -23.05
CA LYS A 190 11.61 20.85 -24.48
C LYS A 190 13.03 21.22 -24.97
N VAL A 191 13.56 20.45 -25.90
CA VAL A 191 14.86 20.67 -26.51
C VAL A 191 14.68 21.26 -27.90
N GLY A 192 15.07 22.50 -28.08
CA GLY A 192 14.95 23.19 -29.37
C GLY A 192 13.52 23.56 -29.79
N GLY A 193 13.31 23.79 -31.07
CA GLY A 193 12.01 24.05 -31.68
C GLY A 193 11.40 22.80 -32.33
N PHE A 194 10.22 22.94 -32.89
CA PHE A 194 9.67 21.93 -33.79
C PHE A 194 10.54 21.78 -35.03
N THR A 195 10.79 20.54 -35.44
CA THR A 195 11.41 20.19 -36.71
C THR A 195 10.34 19.68 -37.64
N GLU A 196 10.25 20.27 -38.85
CA GLU A 196 9.35 19.85 -39.91
C GLU A 196 10.06 18.80 -40.77
N ASP A 197 9.41 17.65 -40.96
CA ASP A 197 9.89 16.57 -41.81
C ASP A 197 8.71 16.05 -42.67
N GLY A 198 8.56 16.65 -43.86
CA GLY A 198 7.42 16.36 -44.72
C GLY A 198 6.09 16.80 -44.10
N ASP A 199 5.17 15.84 -43.96
CA ASP A 199 3.84 16.06 -43.36
C ASP A 199 3.82 15.95 -41.84
N TYR A 200 4.98 15.77 -41.18
CA TYR A 200 5.11 15.58 -39.75
C TYR A 200 5.89 16.69 -39.08
N TYR A 201 5.50 16.97 -37.83
CA TYR A 201 6.25 17.82 -36.91
C TYR A 201 6.78 16.99 -35.78
N SER A 202 8.07 17.11 -35.48
CA SER A 202 8.71 16.42 -34.35
C SER A 202 9.22 17.42 -33.31
N GLN A 203 9.23 17.02 -32.05
CA GLN A 203 9.78 17.78 -30.94
C GLN A 203 10.58 16.86 -30.04
N GLU A 204 11.81 17.22 -29.76
CA GLU A 204 12.66 16.51 -28.84
C GLU A 204 12.41 16.97 -27.39
N TYR A 205 12.42 16.01 -26.44
CA TYR A 205 12.37 16.27 -25.02
C TYR A 205 13.51 15.56 -24.32
N SER A 206 14.18 16.23 -23.38
CA SER A 206 15.05 15.58 -22.39
C SER A 206 14.23 15.22 -21.15
N ILE A 207 14.41 14.02 -20.65
CA ILE A 207 13.77 13.48 -19.44
C ILE A 207 14.80 13.44 -18.33
#